data_c117e8185471133e1563e5d2fb29e13e
#
_entry.id   c117e8185471133e1563e5d2fb29e13e
#
_cell.length_a   1.000
_cell.length_b   1.000
_cell.length_c   1.000
_cell.angle_alpha   90.00
_cell.angle_beta   90.00
_cell.angle_gamma   90.00
#
_symmetry.space_group_name_H-M   'P 1'
#
loop_
_entity.id
_entity.type
_entity.pdbx_description
1 polymer ?
#
loop_
_entity_poly.entity_id
_entity_poly.type
_entity_poly.pdbx_seq_one_letter_code
_entity_poly.pdbx_strand_id
1 'polypeptide(L)'
;KTTMSEVPEGCMNALTSLYSNLRISKLGLTEQQLQSITPNFEFDIEQTEEKSASGNILVMMLMSIVLFYAIYFCAYQVSSSITTEKTSKIIETLVTSTSPKTIVLGKTIGIGLVGLAQMILIVATALISAKTFLEPGVLDSVLDMSNVTPYLGIMTAIYFILGYLAYALLYALTGSTVSKPEDIQSANSPVAILAVIGFYLSYFTMMNPTSKLNLFASLFPISSPFCMPFRIMMGLANSTDVIISIAILVVTIIIIANVAIKIYSNAILNYGTKMSIKDIIKIYKEKQSG
;
A
#
# COMPACT_ATOMS: atom_id res chain seq x y z
N LYS A 1 -22.88 1.52 -2.91
CA LYS A 1 -22.45 1.97 -4.26
C LYS A 1 -21.32 1.04 -4.67
N THR A 2 -21.54 0.22 -5.69
CA THR A 2 -20.52 -0.67 -6.24
C THR A 2 -19.66 0.12 -7.22
N THR A 3 -18.36 -0.17 -7.24
CA THR A 3 -17.38 0.44 -8.15
C THR A 3 -17.52 0.00 -9.61
N MET A 4 -18.48 -0.86 -9.93
CA MET A 4 -18.83 -1.23 -11.30
C MET A 4 -20.02 -0.39 -11.74
N SER A 5 -19.81 0.46 -12.73
CA SER A 5 -20.81 1.34 -13.34
C SER A 5 -21.80 0.60 -14.25
N GLU A 6 -21.72 -0.71 -14.35
CA GLU A 6 -22.65 -1.53 -15.14
C GLU A 6 -23.68 -2.18 -14.22
N VAL A 7 -24.95 -1.88 -14.50
CA VAL A 7 -26.06 -2.64 -13.91
C VAL A 7 -25.91 -4.08 -14.40
N PRO A 8 -25.84 -5.07 -13.51
CA PRO A 8 -25.72 -6.48 -13.96
C PRO A 8 -26.81 -6.79 -14.98
N GLU A 9 -26.44 -7.35 -16.14
CA GLU A 9 -27.40 -7.69 -17.22
C GLU A 9 -28.57 -8.54 -16.68
N GLY A 10 -28.31 -9.39 -15.71
CA GLY A 10 -29.35 -10.15 -15.01
C GLY A 10 -30.38 -9.28 -14.26
N CYS A 11 -29.99 -8.15 -13.73
CA CYS A 11 -30.91 -7.22 -13.06
C CYS A 11 -31.80 -6.45 -14.07
N MET A 12 -31.21 -6.07 -15.21
CA MET A 12 -31.93 -5.45 -16.31
C MET A 12 -32.98 -6.40 -16.91
N ASN A 13 -32.56 -7.64 -17.18
CA ASN A 13 -33.44 -8.66 -17.71
C ASN A 13 -34.55 -9.02 -16.72
N ALA A 14 -34.28 -9.09 -15.43
CA ALA A 14 -35.28 -9.34 -14.38
C ALA A 14 -36.29 -8.19 -14.25
N LEU A 15 -35.85 -6.93 -14.28
CA LEU A 15 -36.72 -5.75 -14.24
C LEU A 15 -37.58 -5.65 -15.49
N THR A 16 -37.02 -5.90 -16.65
CA THR A 16 -37.77 -5.89 -17.93
C THR A 16 -38.81 -7.01 -17.96
N SER A 17 -38.49 -8.19 -17.49
CA SER A 17 -39.43 -9.33 -17.41
C SER A 17 -40.55 -9.11 -16.38
N LEU A 18 -40.21 -8.55 -15.21
CA LEU A 18 -41.21 -8.19 -14.19
C LEU A 18 -42.17 -7.10 -14.67
N TYR A 19 -41.65 -6.07 -15.31
CA TYR A 19 -42.48 -4.99 -15.86
C TYR A 19 -43.38 -5.48 -16.99
N SER A 20 -42.85 -6.28 -17.90
CA SER A 20 -43.64 -6.92 -18.99
C SER A 20 -44.75 -7.75 -18.41
N ASN A 21 -44.45 -8.66 -17.45
CA ASN A 21 -45.44 -9.54 -16.82
C ASN A 21 -46.53 -8.78 -16.04
N LEU A 22 -46.18 -7.71 -15.32
CA LEU A 22 -47.14 -6.84 -14.64
C LEU A 22 -48.06 -6.08 -15.60
N ARG A 23 -47.53 -5.67 -16.75
CA ARG A 23 -48.32 -4.96 -17.75
C ARG A 23 -49.24 -5.90 -18.51
N ILE A 24 -48.77 -7.11 -18.81
CA ILE A 24 -49.58 -8.21 -19.37
C ILE A 24 -50.78 -8.53 -18.49
N SER A 25 -50.52 -8.75 -17.20
CA SER A 25 -51.56 -9.13 -16.26
C SER A 25 -52.62 -8.05 -16.04
N LYS A 26 -52.29 -6.77 -16.23
CA LYS A 26 -53.21 -5.65 -16.11
C LYS A 26 -54.02 -5.33 -17.36
N LEU A 27 -53.54 -5.67 -18.56
CA LEU A 27 -54.15 -5.26 -19.81
C LEU A 27 -54.89 -6.38 -20.57
N GLY A 28 -54.84 -7.63 -20.11
CA GLY A 28 -55.49 -8.77 -20.77
C GLY A 28 -55.05 -8.98 -22.23
N LEU A 29 -53.80 -8.56 -22.57
CA LEU A 29 -53.28 -8.56 -23.92
C LEU A 29 -52.87 -9.99 -24.34
N THR A 30 -53.12 -10.33 -25.61
CA THR A 30 -52.68 -11.54 -26.26
C THR A 30 -51.16 -11.46 -26.57
N GLU A 31 -50.46 -12.59 -26.66
CA GLU A 31 -49.01 -12.67 -26.90
C GLU A 31 -48.56 -11.88 -28.15
N GLN A 32 -49.39 -11.76 -29.18
CA GLN A 32 -49.08 -10.99 -30.37
C GLN A 32 -49.08 -9.45 -30.17
N GLN A 33 -49.86 -8.97 -29.23
CA GLN A 33 -49.85 -7.56 -28.82
C GLN A 33 -48.68 -7.23 -27.90
N LEU A 34 -48.11 -8.23 -27.29
CA LEU A 34 -46.93 -8.08 -26.41
C LEU A 34 -45.67 -7.74 -27.15
N GLN A 35 -45.44 -8.38 -28.30
CA GLN A 35 -44.23 -8.11 -29.12
C GLN A 35 -44.16 -6.67 -29.66
N SER A 36 -45.33 -5.95 -29.72
CA SER A 36 -45.38 -4.55 -30.14
C SER A 36 -45.16 -3.53 -29.00
N ILE A 37 -45.08 -4.00 -27.75
CA ILE A 37 -44.99 -3.13 -26.56
C ILE A 37 -43.80 -3.55 -25.68
N THR A 38 -42.70 -4.02 -26.26
CA THR A 38 -41.44 -4.17 -25.50
C THR A 38 -40.87 -2.78 -25.24
N PRO A 39 -40.92 -2.28 -23.99
CA PRO A 39 -40.27 -1.01 -23.70
C PRO A 39 -38.78 -1.14 -23.86
N ASN A 40 -38.20 -0.37 -24.75
CA ASN A 40 -36.77 -0.14 -24.76
C ASN A 40 -36.49 0.79 -23.59
N PHE A 41 -35.99 0.26 -22.49
CA PHE A 41 -35.47 1.08 -21.41
C PHE A 41 -34.05 1.49 -21.78
N GLU A 42 -33.88 2.70 -22.25
CA GLU A 42 -32.59 3.39 -22.20
C GLU A 42 -32.40 3.84 -20.75
N PHE A 43 -31.48 3.20 -20.06
CA PHE A 43 -31.04 3.67 -18.76
C PHE A 43 -29.95 4.72 -19.00
N ASP A 44 -30.30 5.99 -18.82
CA ASP A 44 -29.32 7.05 -18.69
C ASP A 44 -28.70 6.93 -17.29
N ILE A 45 -27.52 6.32 -17.22
CA ILE A 45 -26.76 6.24 -15.95
C ILE A 45 -26.08 7.59 -15.79
N GLU A 46 -26.81 8.54 -15.24
CA GLU A 46 -26.21 9.79 -14.80
C GLU A 46 -25.20 9.49 -13.71
N GLN A 47 -23.91 9.45 -14.07
CA GLN A 47 -22.84 9.38 -13.11
C GLN A 47 -22.84 10.70 -12.33
N THR A 48 -23.36 10.69 -11.11
CA THR A 48 -23.45 11.85 -10.20
C THR A 48 -22.08 12.45 -9.85
N GLU A 49 -21.00 11.80 -10.28
CA GLU A 49 -19.63 12.27 -10.17
C GLU A 49 -18.96 12.11 -11.55
N GLU A 50 -18.43 13.20 -12.08
CA GLU A 50 -17.82 13.34 -13.43
C GLU A 50 -16.58 12.46 -13.70
N LYS A 51 -16.33 11.41 -12.92
CA LYS A 51 -15.08 10.63 -12.98
C LYS A 51 -15.36 9.16 -13.19
N SER A 52 -14.88 8.64 -14.31
CA SER A 52 -15.04 7.22 -14.64
C SER A 52 -14.32 6.31 -13.61
N ALA A 53 -15.07 5.43 -12.96
CA ALA A 53 -14.53 4.58 -11.90
C ALA A 53 -13.56 3.51 -12.42
N SER A 54 -13.74 3.02 -13.65
CA SER A 54 -12.98 1.87 -14.16
C SER A 54 -11.53 2.19 -14.54
N GLY A 55 -11.27 3.31 -15.23
CA GLY A 55 -9.91 3.73 -15.59
C GLY A 55 -9.06 4.10 -14.37
N ASN A 56 -9.70 4.68 -13.36
CA ASN A 56 -9.06 4.99 -12.09
C ASN A 56 -8.62 3.75 -11.30
N ILE A 57 -9.37 2.63 -11.37
CA ILE A 57 -9.01 1.39 -10.68
C ILE A 57 -7.67 0.84 -11.18
N LEU A 58 -7.44 0.85 -12.50
CA LEU A 58 -6.16 0.37 -13.06
C LEU A 58 -4.99 1.23 -12.60
N VAL A 59 -5.14 2.56 -12.65
CA VAL A 59 -4.10 3.49 -12.13
C VAL A 59 -3.83 3.26 -10.65
N MET A 60 -4.87 3.06 -9.86
CA MET A 60 -4.75 2.76 -8.42
C MET A 60 -4.04 1.43 -8.16
N MET A 61 -4.36 0.38 -8.91
CA MET A 61 -3.68 -0.91 -8.81
C MET A 61 -2.19 -0.78 -9.13
N LEU A 62 -1.85 -0.13 -10.24
CA LEU A 62 -0.46 0.12 -10.63
C LEU A 62 0.28 0.94 -9.58
N MET A 63 -0.32 2.01 -9.08
CA MET A 63 0.27 2.84 -8.03
C MET A 63 0.50 2.03 -6.73
N SER A 64 -0.46 1.21 -6.31
CA SER A 64 -0.33 0.35 -5.12
C SER A 64 0.77 -0.70 -5.28
N ILE A 65 0.89 -1.31 -6.47
CA ILE A 65 1.94 -2.29 -6.77
C ILE A 65 3.31 -1.62 -6.70
N VAL A 66 3.46 -0.45 -7.34
CA VAL A 66 4.74 0.31 -7.33
C VAL A 66 5.11 0.71 -5.91
N LEU A 67 4.16 1.24 -5.12
CA LEU A 67 4.38 1.60 -3.72
C LEU A 67 4.78 0.39 -2.87
N PHE A 68 4.07 -0.73 -3.01
CA PHE A 68 4.38 -1.95 -2.28
C PHE A 68 5.79 -2.43 -2.60
N TYR A 69 6.13 -2.57 -3.88
CA TYR A 69 7.46 -3.00 -4.30
C TYR A 69 8.55 -2.04 -3.82
N ALA A 70 8.34 -0.74 -3.96
CA ALA A 70 9.31 0.25 -3.54
C ALA A 70 9.56 0.21 -2.02
N ILE A 71 8.48 0.18 -1.21
CA ILE A 71 8.61 0.11 0.26
C ILE A 71 9.22 -1.22 0.68
N TYR A 72 8.67 -2.34 0.21
CA TYR A 72 9.09 -3.68 0.61
C TYR A 72 10.55 -3.95 0.25
N PHE A 73 10.92 -3.71 -1.02
CA PHE A 73 12.26 -4.03 -1.52
C PHE A 73 13.33 -3.14 -0.88
N CYS A 74 13.09 -1.83 -0.80
CA CYS A 74 14.04 -0.91 -0.18
C CYS A 74 14.20 -1.17 1.33
N ALA A 75 13.10 -1.47 2.03
CA ALA A 75 13.16 -1.79 3.45
C ALA A 75 13.90 -3.11 3.70
N TYR A 76 13.69 -4.13 2.87
CA TYR A 76 14.42 -5.40 2.94
C TYR A 76 15.95 -5.21 2.77
N GLN A 77 16.38 -4.28 1.92
CA GLN A 77 17.81 -3.97 1.72
C GLN A 77 18.48 -3.47 3.00
N VAL A 78 17.74 -2.82 3.91
CA VAL A 78 18.28 -2.40 5.21
C VAL A 78 18.65 -3.62 6.04
N SER A 79 17.77 -4.62 6.12
CA SER A 79 18.06 -5.88 6.82
C SER A 79 19.26 -6.61 6.22
N SER A 80 19.29 -6.75 4.90
CA SER A 80 20.38 -7.39 4.16
C SER A 80 21.72 -6.70 4.41
N SER A 81 21.76 -5.37 4.32
CA SER A 81 22.97 -4.58 4.59
C SER A 81 23.47 -4.76 6.03
N ILE A 82 22.57 -4.72 7.02
CA ILE A 82 22.95 -4.91 8.43
C ILE A 82 23.51 -6.32 8.66
N THR A 83 22.84 -7.35 8.14
CA THR A 83 23.29 -8.74 8.30
C THR A 83 24.63 -8.98 7.63
N THR A 84 24.85 -8.47 6.41
CA THR A 84 26.12 -8.59 5.69
C THR A 84 27.27 -7.96 6.45
N GLU A 85 27.12 -6.78 7.02
CA GLU A 85 28.15 -6.13 7.81
C GLU A 85 28.41 -6.84 9.14
N LYS A 86 27.38 -7.40 9.75
CA LYS A 86 27.53 -8.21 10.96
C LYS A 86 28.29 -9.50 10.67
N THR A 87 27.93 -10.22 9.61
CA THR A 87 28.58 -11.49 9.27
C THR A 87 30.02 -11.32 8.80
N SER A 88 30.33 -10.21 8.11
CA SER A 88 31.71 -9.85 7.72
C SER A 88 32.53 -9.20 8.84
N LYS A 89 31.97 -9.01 10.04
CA LYS A 89 32.58 -8.33 11.19
C LYS A 89 32.93 -6.85 10.97
N ILE A 90 32.59 -6.26 9.84
CA ILE A 90 32.80 -4.84 9.56
C ILE A 90 32.12 -3.97 10.62
N ILE A 91 31.03 -4.47 11.19
CA ILE A 91 30.28 -3.78 12.24
C ILE A 91 31.10 -3.47 13.48
N GLU A 92 32.10 -4.29 13.83
CA GLU A 92 33.00 -4.05 14.98
C GLU A 92 33.78 -2.75 14.82
N THR A 93 34.29 -2.50 13.59
CA THR A 93 34.99 -1.25 13.28
C THR A 93 34.00 -0.05 13.23
N LEU A 94 32.81 -0.25 12.72
CA LEU A 94 31.80 0.82 12.68
C LEU A 94 31.36 1.26 14.08
N VAL A 95 31.14 0.34 15.00
CA VAL A 95 30.69 0.65 16.37
C VAL A 95 31.79 1.34 17.19
N THR A 96 33.07 1.13 16.89
CA THR A 96 34.16 1.88 17.52
C THR A 96 34.25 3.33 17.02
N SER A 97 33.76 3.58 15.82
CA SER A 97 33.83 4.91 15.18
C SER A 97 32.57 5.76 15.37
N THR A 98 31.40 5.13 15.56
CA THR A 98 30.13 5.84 15.66
C THR A 98 29.08 5.06 16.47
N SER A 99 28.01 5.76 16.88
CA SER A 99 26.95 5.11 17.69
C SER A 99 26.08 4.16 16.86
N PRO A 100 25.56 3.07 17.46
CA PRO A 100 24.62 2.16 16.82
C PRO A 100 23.38 2.88 16.26
N LYS A 101 22.91 3.91 16.95
CA LYS A 101 21.81 4.77 16.49
C LYS A 101 22.14 5.44 15.16
N THR A 102 23.33 6.01 15.04
CA THR A 102 23.77 6.71 13.82
C THR A 102 23.91 5.72 12.65
N ILE A 103 24.40 4.51 12.91
CA ILE A 103 24.52 3.45 11.88
C ILE A 103 23.13 3.09 11.33
N VAL A 104 22.17 2.76 12.21
CA VAL A 104 20.81 2.37 11.77
C VAL A 104 20.14 3.49 11.00
N LEU A 105 20.14 4.70 11.55
CA LEU A 105 19.47 5.84 10.91
C LEU A 105 20.16 6.22 9.60
N GLY A 106 21.50 6.24 9.55
CA GLY A 106 22.25 6.54 8.36
C GLY A 106 21.96 5.56 7.22
N LYS A 107 21.93 4.24 7.52
CA LYS A 107 21.56 3.21 6.54
C LYS A 107 20.11 3.37 6.07
N THR A 108 19.20 3.53 7.02
CA THR A 108 17.79 3.71 6.69
C THR A 108 17.59 4.93 5.78
N ILE A 109 18.19 6.06 6.09
CA ILE A 109 18.07 7.27 5.26
C ILE A 109 18.75 7.06 3.90
N GLY A 110 19.97 6.52 3.88
CA GLY A 110 20.74 6.33 2.65
C GLY A 110 20.02 5.40 1.66
N ILE A 111 19.57 4.24 2.11
CA ILE A 111 18.82 3.29 1.29
C ILE A 111 17.47 3.89 0.86
N GLY A 112 16.81 4.65 1.74
CA GLY A 112 15.56 5.33 1.42
C GLY A 112 15.69 6.38 0.31
N LEU A 113 16.77 7.15 0.31
CA LEU A 113 17.04 8.11 -0.76
C LEU A 113 17.26 7.42 -2.11
N VAL A 114 17.98 6.30 -2.12
CA VAL A 114 18.13 5.47 -3.33
C VAL A 114 16.77 4.93 -3.78
N GLY A 115 15.94 4.45 -2.85
CA GLY A 115 14.60 3.96 -3.13
C GLY A 115 13.68 5.04 -3.72
N LEU A 116 13.74 6.27 -3.20
CA LEU A 116 13.02 7.40 -3.78
C LEU A 116 13.48 7.69 -5.21
N ALA A 117 14.79 7.73 -5.44
CA ALA A 117 15.34 7.95 -6.77
C ALA A 117 14.89 6.85 -7.74
N GLN A 118 14.91 5.58 -7.31
CA GLN A 118 14.42 4.45 -8.11
C GLN A 118 12.92 4.57 -8.43
N MET A 119 12.09 4.95 -7.46
CA MET A 119 10.66 5.13 -7.66
C MET A 119 10.37 6.22 -8.71
N ILE A 120 11.04 7.38 -8.59
CA ILE A 120 10.92 8.47 -9.55
C ILE A 120 11.36 8.01 -10.95
N LEU A 121 12.45 7.26 -11.03
CA LEU A 121 13.00 6.77 -12.29
C LEU A 121 12.08 5.76 -12.97
N ILE A 122 11.47 4.85 -12.21
CA ILE A 122 10.47 3.87 -12.70
C ILE A 122 9.26 4.61 -13.28
N VAL A 123 8.69 5.57 -12.52
CA VAL A 123 7.54 6.34 -12.99
C VAL A 123 7.87 7.17 -14.22
N ALA A 124 9.01 7.87 -14.20
CA ALA A 124 9.46 8.67 -15.35
C ALA A 124 9.67 7.79 -16.61
N THR A 125 10.34 6.65 -16.46
CA THR A 125 10.58 5.71 -17.57
C THR A 125 9.27 5.16 -18.10
N ALA A 126 8.32 4.79 -17.23
CA ALA A 126 7.01 4.31 -17.63
C ALA A 126 6.24 5.37 -18.44
N LEU A 127 6.21 6.62 -17.98
CA LEU A 127 5.55 7.72 -18.68
C LEU A 127 6.21 8.06 -20.03
N ILE A 128 7.54 8.08 -20.08
CA ILE A 128 8.29 8.33 -21.31
C ILE A 128 8.03 7.19 -22.31
N SER A 129 8.11 5.94 -21.86
CA SER A 129 7.86 4.77 -22.71
C SER A 129 6.43 4.77 -23.25
N ALA A 130 5.46 5.08 -22.40
CA ALA A 130 4.07 5.16 -22.82
C ALA A 130 3.86 6.23 -23.92
N LYS A 131 4.45 7.42 -23.75
CA LYS A 131 4.37 8.48 -24.77
C LYS A 131 5.10 8.15 -26.08
N THR A 132 6.16 7.32 -26.00
CA THR A 132 7.00 7.05 -27.18
C THR A 132 6.51 5.86 -27.99
N PHE A 133 5.98 4.83 -27.33
CA PHE A 133 5.64 3.55 -27.96
C PHE A 133 4.14 3.29 -28.11
N LEU A 134 3.27 4.02 -27.39
CA LEU A 134 1.83 3.90 -27.58
C LEU A 134 1.34 4.92 -28.62
N GLU A 135 0.32 4.52 -29.38
CA GLU A 135 -0.38 5.44 -30.28
C GLU A 135 -1.06 6.58 -29.49
N PRO A 136 -1.16 7.78 -30.08
CA PRO A 136 -1.85 8.90 -29.44
C PRO A 136 -3.29 8.53 -29.05
N GLY A 137 -3.63 8.76 -27.78
CA GLY A 137 -4.96 8.45 -27.24
C GLY A 137 -5.12 7.06 -26.62
N VAL A 138 -4.23 6.09 -26.88
CA VAL A 138 -4.30 4.76 -26.24
C VAL A 138 -4.09 4.87 -24.72
N LEU A 139 -3.15 5.68 -24.29
CA LEU A 139 -2.90 5.89 -22.87
C LEU A 139 -4.15 6.47 -22.16
N ASP A 140 -4.77 7.47 -22.76
CA ASP A 140 -5.94 8.14 -22.21
C ASP A 140 -7.19 7.27 -22.22
N SER A 141 -7.27 6.32 -23.18
CA SER A 141 -8.38 5.35 -23.26
C SER A 141 -8.27 4.21 -22.23
N VAL A 142 -7.05 3.86 -21.81
CA VAL A 142 -6.79 2.76 -20.86
C VAL A 142 -6.60 3.27 -19.43
N LEU A 143 -5.93 4.41 -19.27
CA LEU A 143 -5.63 5.02 -17.98
C LEU A 143 -6.34 6.36 -17.87
N ASP A 144 -7.36 6.41 -17.03
CA ASP A 144 -7.96 7.70 -16.65
C ASP A 144 -7.06 8.43 -15.65
N MET A 145 -6.30 9.40 -16.17
CA MET A 145 -5.37 10.21 -15.37
C MET A 145 -6.03 11.46 -14.75
N SER A 146 -7.33 11.64 -14.90
CA SER A 146 -8.06 12.84 -14.44
C SER A 146 -7.92 13.09 -12.93
N ASN A 147 -7.78 12.02 -12.13
CA ASN A 147 -7.61 12.08 -10.68
C ASN A 147 -6.15 12.12 -10.23
N VAL A 148 -5.18 12.05 -11.15
CA VAL A 148 -3.75 12.13 -10.83
C VAL A 148 -3.36 13.60 -10.71
N THR A 149 -3.55 14.14 -9.52
CA THR A 149 -3.25 15.54 -9.20
C THR A 149 -1.82 15.68 -8.63
N PRO A 150 -1.18 16.86 -8.71
CA PRO A 150 0.09 17.12 -8.01
C PRO A 150 -0.02 16.85 -6.50
N TYR A 151 -1.16 17.14 -5.89
CA TYR A 151 -1.44 16.83 -4.49
C TYR A 151 -1.33 15.32 -4.20
N LEU A 152 -1.94 14.49 -5.04
CA LEU A 152 -1.82 13.02 -4.93
C LEU A 152 -0.35 12.58 -5.02
N GLY A 153 0.41 13.14 -5.97
CA GLY A 153 1.83 12.82 -6.13
C GLY A 153 2.65 13.15 -4.88
N ILE A 154 2.46 14.34 -4.30
CA ILE A 154 3.13 14.76 -3.07
C ILE A 154 2.74 13.86 -1.90
N MET A 155 1.44 13.58 -1.73
CA MET A 155 0.96 12.70 -0.64
C MET A 155 1.48 11.27 -0.81
N THR A 156 1.50 10.74 -2.02
CA THR A 156 2.09 9.42 -2.32
C THR A 156 3.57 9.37 -1.93
N ALA A 157 4.34 10.41 -2.24
CA ALA A 157 5.75 10.50 -1.83
C ALA A 157 5.91 10.56 -0.30
N ILE A 158 5.06 11.32 0.40
CA ILE A 158 5.06 11.39 1.86
C ILE A 158 4.75 10.01 2.46
N TYR A 159 3.69 9.33 1.99
CA TYR A 159 3.33 8.00 2.46
C TYR A 159 4.38 6.95 2.10
N PHE A 160 5.05 7.07 0.95
CA PHE A 160 6.20 6.24 0.63
C PHE A 160 7.32 6.42 1.67
N ILE A 161 7.74 7.67 1.95
CA ILE A 161 8.83 7.95 2.89
C ILE A 161 8.49 7.41 4.29
N LEU A 162 7.30 7.72 4.80
CA LEU A 162 6.89 7.30 6.13
C LEU A 162 6.70 5.78 6.21
N GLY A 163 6.05 5.17 5.21
CA GLY A 163 5.89 3.72 5.12
C GLY A 163 7.23 3.00 5.02
N TYR A 164 8.12 3.50 4.15
CA TYR A 164 9.48 2.98 4.06
C TYR A 164 10.19 3.05 5.41
N LEU A 165 10.18 4.20 6.12
CA LEU A 165 10.82 4.33 7.41
C LEU A 165 10.27 3.34 8.45
N ALA A 166 8.96 3.15 8.51
CA ALA A 166 8.33 2.18 9.40
C ALA A 166 8.82 0.75 9.13
N TYR A 167 8.76 0.32 7.88
CA TYR A 167 9.20 -1.03 7.50
C TYR A 167 10.71 -1.21 7.57
N ALA A 168 11.50 -0.22 7.19
CA ALA A 168 12.95 -0.25 7.25
C ALA A 168 13.47 -0.43 8.68
N LEU A 169 12.85 0.24 9.66
CA LEU A 169 13.20 0.06 11.07
C LEU A 169 12.81 -1.33 11.60
N LEU A 170 11.68 -1.89 11.16
CA LEU A 170 11.33 -3.27 11.46
C LEU A 170 12.34 -4.27 10.86
N TYR A 171 12.75 -4.04 9.61
CA TYR A 171 13.77 -4.84 8.95
C TYR A 171 15.17 -4.64 9.54
N ALA A 172 15.49 -3.44 10.04
CA ALA A 172 16.73 -3.21 10.79
C ALA A 172 16.76 -4.02 12.09
N LEU A 173 15.62 -4.08 12.78
CA LEU A 173 15.48 -4.91 13.98
C LEU A 173 15.70 -6.38 13.65
N THR A 174 14.99 -6.95 12.68
CA THR A 174 15.12 -8.38 12.33
C THR A 174 16.50 -8.71 11.80
N GLY A 175 17.09 -7.88 10.92
CA GLY A 175 18.44 -8.06 10.40
C GLY A 175 19.52 -8.07 11.49
N SER A 176 19.36 -7.27 12.55
CA SER A 176 20.32 -7.25 13.67
C SER A 176 20.33 -8.54 14.48
N THR A 177 19.24 -9.30 14.50
CA THR A 177 19.11 -10.55 15.27
C THR A 177 19.71 -11.77 14.55
N VAL A 178 20.07 -11.63 13.28
CA VAL A 178 20.62 -12.70 12.45
C VAL A 178 22.15 -12.75 12.58
N SER A 179 22.69 -13.95 12.61
CA SER A 179 24.13 -14.19 12.66
C SER A 179 24.70 -14.89 11.42
N LYS A 180 23.81 -15.40 10.53
CA LYS A 180 24.19 -16.06 9.27
C LYS A 180 23.31 -15.55 8.14
N PRO A 181 23.87 -15.34 6.91
CA PRO A 181 23.08 -14.86 5.77
C PRO A 181 21.89 -15.76 5.42
N GLU A 182 22.01 -17.08 5.63
CA GLU A 182 20.96 -18.05 5.32
C GLU A 182 19.70 -17.84 6.18
N ASP A 183 19.84 -17.23 7.36
CA ASP A 183 18.74 -16.99 8.30
C ASP A 183 17.96 -15.72 8.01
N ILE A 184 18.44 -14.84 7.10
CA ILE A 184 17.81 -13.54 6.79
C ILE A 184 16.34 -13.73 6.40
N GLN A 185 16.05 -14.65 5.48
CA GLN A 185 14.70 -14.87 4.97
C GLN A 185 13.74 -15.27 6.09
N SER A 186 14.16 -16.17 6.96
CA SER A 186 13.33 -16.64 8.08
C SER A 186 13.12 -15.56 9.15
N ALA A 187 14.11 -14.72 9.40
CA ALA A 187 14.01 -13.63 10.37
C ALA A 187 13.13 -12.48 9.85
N ASN A 188 13.16 -12.22 8.55
CA ASN A 188 12.38 -11.16 7.90
C ASN A 188 10.94 -11.59 7.60
N SER A 189 10.61 -12.88 7.63
CA SER A 189 9.28 -13.41 7.30
C SER A 189 8.13 -12.73 8.04
N PRO A 190 8.19 -12.45 9.36
CA PRO A 190 7.09 -11.77 10.04
C PRO A 190 6.81 -10.36 9.49
N VAL A 191 7.88 -9.60 9.18
CA VAL A 191 7.76 -8.25 8.62
C VAL A 191 7.22 -8.31 7.19
N ALA A 192 7.68 -9.30 6.39
CA ALA A 192 7.18 -9.54 5.05
C ALA A 192 5.67 -9.86 5.05
N ILE A 193 5.22 -10.72 5.97
CA ILE A 193 3.79 -11.04 6.12
C ILE A 193 2.97 -9.79 6.46
N LEU A 194 3.45 -8.94 7.37
CA LEU A 194 2.80 -7.68 7.70
C LEU A 194 2.68 -6.75 6.49
N ALA A 195 3.72 -6.65 5.67
CA ALA A 195 3.70 -5.84 4.46
C ALA A 195 2.68 -6.39 3.43
N VAL A 196 2.66 -7.71 3.26
CA VAL A 196 1.72 -8.38 2.36
C VAL A 196 0.27 -8.18 2.84
N ILE A 197 0.00 -8.33 4.14
CA ILE A 197 -1.33 -8.04 4.71
C ILE A 197 -1.73 -6.58 4.45
N GLY A 198 -0.83 -5.62 4.68
CA GLY A 198 -1.09 -4.21 4.43
C GLY A 198 -1.42 -3.93 2.96
N PHE A 199 -0.70 -4.56 2.03
CA PHE A 199 -0.95 -4.48 0.60
C PHE A 199 -2.31 -5.08 0.20
N TYR A 200 -2.62 -6.29 0.67
CA TYR A 200 -3.92 -6.91 0.37
C TYR A 200 -5.09 -6.16 1.01
N LEU A 201 -4.93 -5.58 2.19
CA LEU A 201 -5.95 -4.68 2.76
C LEU A 201 -6.23 -3.50 1.83
N SER A 202 -5.20 -2.89 1.23
CA SER A 202 -5.40 -1.85 0.23
C SER A 202 -6.21 -2.36 -0.97
N TYR A 203 -5.87 -3.53 -1.49
CA TYR A 203 -6.59 -4.14 -2.60
C TYR A 203 -8.07 -4.43 -2.27
N PHE A 204 -8.36 -5.02 -1.11
CA PHE A 204 -9.74 -5.27 -0.67
C PHE A 204 -10.54 -3.99 -0.47
N THR A 205 -9.90 -2.93 0.03
CA THR A 205 -10.57 -1.63 0.22
C THR A 205 -10.85 -0.90 -1.09
N MET A 206 -10.10 -1.19 -2.17
CA MET A 206 -10.41 -0.72 -3.53
C MET A 206 -11.76 -1.23 -4.02
N MET A 207 -12.11 -2.47 -3.70
CA MET A 207 -13.38 -3.09 -4.11
C MET A 207 -14.59 -2.51 -3.38
N ASN A 208 -14.41 -2.00 -2.15
CA ASN A 208 -15.44 -1.40 -1.32
C ASN A 208 -14.97 -0.07 -0.70
N PRO A 209 -14.86 1.01 -1.49
CA PRO A 209 -14.21 2.25 -1.08
C PRO A 209 -14.90 2.97 0.09
N THR A 210 -16.23 2.80 0.23
CA THR A 210 -17.04 3.44 1.28
C THR A 210 -17.18 2.60 2.55
N SER A 211 -16.52 1.44 2.61
CA SER A 211 -16.61 0.55 3.77
C SER A 211 -15.89 1.13 5.01
N LYS A 212 -16.36 0.77 6.20
CA LYS A 212 -15.66 1.09 7.46
C LYS A 212 -14.25 0.48 7.51
N LEU A 213 -14.06 -0.66 6.83
CA LEU A 213 -12.75 -1.31 6.71
C LEU A 213 -11.75 -0.41 5.95
N ASN A 214 -12.21 0.29 4.91
CA ASN A 214 -11.37 1.24 4.16
C ASN A 214 -10.86 2.37 5.07
N LEU A 215 -11.75 2.96 5.88
CA LEU A 215 -11.37 3.99 6.84
C LEU A 215 -10.33 3.44 7.85
N PHE A 216 -10.61 2.29 8.46
CA PHE A 216 -9.70 1.65 9.40
C PHE A 216 -8.33 1.36 8.77
N ALA A 217 -8.30 0.71 7.61
CA ALA A 217 -7.06 0.32 6.92
C ALA A 217 -6.22 1.55 6.51
N SER A 218 -6.87 2.66 6.17
CA SER A 218 -6.17 3.91 5.82
C SER A 218 -5.58 4.66 7.02
N LEU A 219 -6.07 4.42 8.24
CA LEU A 219 -5.55 4.99 9.48
C LEU A 219 -4.56 4.05 10.18
N PHE A 220 -4.65 2.74 9.92
CA PHE A 220 -3.78 1.76 10.55
C PHE A 220 -2.35 1.85 10.00
N PRO A 221 -1.31 2.05 10.86
CA PRO A 221 0.02 2.47 10.40
C PRO A 221 0.72 1.46 9.47
N ILE A 222 0.40 0.16 9.58
CA ILE A 222 1.01 -0.87 8.70
C ILE A 222 0.43 -0.80 7.29
N SER A 223 -0.87 -0.51 7.14
CA SER A 223 -1.56 -0.49 5.85
C SER A 223 -1.76 0.93 5.30
N SER A 224 -1.70 1.96 6.14
CA SER A 224 -1.94 3.34 5.73
C SER A 224 -1.06 3.82 4.55
N PRO A 225 0.23 3.43 4.42
CA PRO A 225 1.05 3.82 3.28
C PRO A 225 0.51 3.34 1.94
N PHE A 226 -0.21 2.23 1.95
CA PHE A 226 -0.81 1.63 0.75
C PHE A 226 -2.26 2.08 0.53
N CYS A 227 -3.03 2.28 1.62
CA CYS A 227 -4.46 2.56 1.56
C CYS A 227 -4.80 4.04 1.42
N MET A 228 -4.04 4.94 2.09
CA MET A 228 -4.41 6.36 2.10
C MET A 228 -4.21 7.07 0.75
N PRO A 229 -3.12 6.85 -0.02
CA PRO A 229 -3.00 7.40 -1.36
C PRO A 229 -4.18 7.03 -2.26
N PHE A 230 -4.67 5.79 -2.14
CA PHE A 230 -5.87 5.34 -2.80
C PHE A 230 -7.13 6.15 -2.41
N ARG A 231 -7.36 6.34 -1.09
CA ARG A 231 -8.52 7.14 -0.64
C ARG A 231 -8.47 8.59 -1.10
N ILE A 232 -7.25 9.16 -1.15
CA ILE A 232 -7.04 10.53 -1.67
C ILE A 232 -7.42 10.58 -3.15
N MET A 233 -6.98 9.62 -3.95
CA MET A 233 -7.28 9.55 -5.39
C MET A 233 -8.78 9.42 -5.66
N MET A 234 -9.52 8.69 -4.81
CA MET A 234 -10.97 8.52 -4.91
C MET A 234 -11.78 9.71 -4.36
N GLY A 235 -11.12 10.75 -3.84
CA GLY A 235 -11.82 11.88 -3.21
C GLY A 235 -12.53 11.52 -1.90
N LEU A 236 -12.22 10.37 -1.29
CA LEU A 236 -12.86 9.86 -0.08
C LEU A 236 -12.10 10.24 1.20
N ALA A 237 -10.91 10.81 1.10
CA ALA A 237 -10.11 11.24 2.23
C ALA A 237 -10.28 12.75 2.47
N ASN A 238 -10.78 13.10 3.64
CA ASN A 238 -10.76 14.47 4.10
C ASN A 238 -9.36 14.86 4.58
N SER A 239 -9.03 16.15 4.57
CA SER A 239 -7.75 16.64 5.11
C SER A 239 -7.50 16.20 6.54
N THR A 240 -8.54 16.08 7.36
CA THR A 240 -8.48 15.57 8.74
C THR A 240 -8.03 14.10 8.77
N ASP A 241 -8.57 13.24 7.90
CA ASP A 241 -8.19 11.82 7.82
C ASP A 241 -6.71 11.68 7.48
N VAL A 242 -6.23 12.48 6.52
CA VAL A 242 -4.82 12.49 6.09
C VAL A 242 -3.90 12.90 7.23
N ILE A 243 -4.23 14.00 7.94
CA ILE A 243 -3.43 14.50 9.06
C ILE A 243 -3.40 13.47 10.20
N ILE A 244 -4.53 12.87 10.55
CA ILE A 244 -4.61 11.85 11.60
C ILE A 244 -3.77 10.62 11.21
N SER A 245 -3.89 10.15 9.96
CA SER A 245 -3.13 9.01 9.47
C SER A 245 -1.61 9.26 9.53
N ILE A 246 -1.15 10.42 9.07
CA ILE A 246 0.26 10.82 9.15
C ILE A 246 0.71 10.90 10.61
N ALA A 247 -0.08 11.51 11.49
CA ALA A 247 0.27 11.62 12.90
C ALA A 247 0.41 10.23 13.56
N ILE A 248 -0.54 9.32 13.33
CA ILE A 248 -0.47 7.95 13.84
C ILE A 248 0.77 7.23 13.30
N LEU A 249 1.05 7.38 12.00
CA LEU A 249 2.19 6.75 11.34
C LEU A 249 3.52 7.27 11.90
N VAL A 250 3.66 8.59 12.09
CA VAL A 250 4.84 9.22 12.70
C VAL A 250 5.05 8.75 14.13
N VAL A 251 4.00 8.73 14.96
CA VAL A 251 4.09 8.22 16.34
C VAL A 251 4.53 6.75 16.33
N THR A 252 3.97 5.94 15.44
CA THR A 252 4.35 4.53 15.27
C THR A 252 5.82 4.38 14.86
N ILE A 253 6.30 5.20 13.92
CA ILE A 253 7.72 5.21 13.51
C ILE A 253 8.62 5.53 14.69
N ILE A 254 8.28 6.53 15.50
CA ILE A 254 9.07 6.90 16.69
C ILE A 254 9.14 5.73 17.69
N ILE A 255 8.02 5.05 17.92
CA ILE A 255 7.98 3.86 18.80
C ILE A 255 8.85 2.75 18.25
N ILE A 256 8.68 2.41 16.97
CA ILE A 256 9.47 1.36 16.30
C ILE A 256 10.95 1.74 16.31
N ALA A 257 11.31 2.99 16.03
CA ALA A 257 12.70 3.45 16.03
C ALA A 257 13.37 3.25 17.39
N ASN A 258 12.69 3.64 18.47
CA ASN A 258 13.23 3.47 19.83
C ASN A 258 13.45 1.98 20.16
N VAL A 259 12.50 1.11 19.80
CA VAL A 259 12.61 -0.33 20.00
C VAL A 259 13.74 -0.91 19.13
N ALA A 260 13.75 -0.58 17.85
CA ALA A 260 14.73 -1.09 16.88
C ALA A 260 16.16 -0.69 17.26
N ILE A 261 16.38 0.59 17.62
CA ILE A 261 17.71 1.08 18.03
C ILE A 261 18.19 0.36 19.30
N LYS A 262 17.29 0.19 20.28
CA LYS A 262 17.63 -0.49 21.54
C LYS A 262 18.03 -1.95 21.31
N ILE A 263 17.25 -2.66 20.49
CA ILE A 263 17.53 -4.07 20.18
C ILE A 263 18.77 -4.18 19.29
N TYR A 264 18.91 -3.32 18.28
CA TYR A 264 20.09 -3.27 17.42
C TYR A 264 21.37 -3.11 18.26
N SER A 265 21.41 -2.14 19.20
CA SER A 265 22.58 -1.89 20.05
C SER A 265 23.02 -3.13 20.86
N ASN A 266 22.08 -3.98 21.27
CA ASN A 266 22.40 -5.19 22.04
C ASN A 266 22.66 -6.42 21.13
N ALA A 267 21.97 -6.49 19.99
CA ALA A 267 22.05 -7.65 19.10
C ALA A 267 23.24 -7.60 18.14
N ILE A 268 23.73 -6.41 17.80
CA ILE A 268 24.72 -6.21 16.74
C ILE A 268 26.07 -6.87 17.06
N LEU A 269 26.47 -6.90 18.33
CA LEU A 269 27.71 -7.54 18.79
C LEU A 269 27.50 -9.00 19.24
N ASN A 270 26.29 -9.52 19.14
CA ASN A 270 26.00 -10.90 19.50
C ASN A 270 26.15 -11.79 18.26
N TYR A 271 27.23 -12.54 18.20
CA TYR A 271 27.56 -13.50 17.13
C TYR A 271 27.15 -14.96 17.47
N GLY A 272 26.44 -15.17 18.56
CA GLY A 272 25.99 -16.49 19.00
C GLY A 272 24.84 -17.06 18.15
N THR A 273 23.90 -17.71 18.82
CA THR A 273 22.71 -18.26 18.20
C THR A 273 21.71 -17.14 17.80
N LYS A 274 20.87 -17.42 16.80
CA LYS A 274 19.76 -16.55 16.39
C LYS A 274 18.92 -16.17 17.61
N MET A 275 18.71 -14.88 17.82
CA MET A 275 17.88 -14.40 18.91
C MET A 275 16.41 -14.71 18.66
N SER A 276 15.75 -15.30 19.65
CA SER A 276 14.31 -15.55 19.57
C SER A 276 13.52 -14.28 19.95
N ILE A 277 12.24 -14.24 19.60
CA ILE A 277 11.34 -13.15 20.01
C ILE A 277 11.31 -12.99 21.53
N LYS A 278 11.42 -14.10 22.27
CA LYS A 278 11.49 -14.09 23.75
C LYS A 278 12.73 -13.36 24.26
N ASP A 279 13.88 -13.59 23.62
CA ASP A 279 15.14 -12.92 23.98
C ASP A 279 15.06 -11.42 23.70
N ILE A 280 14.44 -11.04 22.59
CA ILE A 280 14.19 -9.63 22.24
C ILE A 280 13.33 -8.94 23.31
N ILE A 281 12.24 -9.57 23.74
CA ILE A 281 11.37 -9.03 24.79
C ILE A 281 12.12 -8.94 26.13
N LYS A 282 12.96 -9.92 26.47
CA LYS A 282 13.76 -9.92 27.67
C LYS A 282 14.76 -8.76 27.71
N ILE A 283 15.51 -8.55 26.64
CA ILE A 283 16.43 -7.41 26.46
C ILE A 283 15.70 -6.07 26.62
N TYR A 284 14.48 -5.98 26.10
CA TYR A 284 13.69 -4.75 26.22
C TYR A 284 13.28 -4.47 27.67
N LYS A 285 12.93 -5.50 28.46
CA LYS A 285 12.48 -5.38 29.85
C LYS A 285 13.63 -5.16 30.85
N GLU A 286 14.76 -5.86 30.69
CA GLU A 286 15.88 -5.79 31.64
C GLU A 286 16.49 -4.38 31.77
N LYS A 287 16.42 -3.56 30.75
CA LYS A 287 16.97 -2.19 30.75
C LYS A 287 16.00 -1.11 31.21
N GLN A 288 14.78 -1.46 31.67
CA GLN A 288 13.87 -0.54 32.37
C GLN A 288 14.07 -0.54 33.89
N SER A 289 14.90 -1.45 34.41
CA SER A 289 15.11 -1.64 35.84
C SER A 289 16.50 -1.13 36.34
N GLY A 290 17.21 -0.33 35.52
CA GLY A 290 18.51 0.23 35.88
C GLY A 290 18.60 1.74 35.67
#